data_b94135ceb290934d2aa4276d3a7d2dc4
#
_entry.id   b94135ceb290934d2aa4276d3a7d2dc4
#
_cell.length_a   1.000
_cell.length_b   1.000
_cell.length_c   1.000
_cell.angle_alpha   90.00
_cell.angle_beta   90.00
_cell.angle_gamma   90.00
#
_symmetry.space_group_name_H-M   'P 1'
#
loop_
_entity.id
_entity.type
_entity.pdbx_description
1 polymer ?
#
loop_
_entity_poly.entity_id
_entity_poly.type
_entity_poly.pdbx_seq_one_letter_code
_entity_poly.pdbx_strand_id
1 'polypeptide(L)'
;MSSMIERIKNYKCTIKNILSFILYSILFWLLIGYIVLPICNTFIQAFQSEGAYSFDVFKEYISNSNNIRVVSNTFILGLGSIIVCSVMGIALALYMTFICDEYKKLIHILLLSPMMIPGVILVIACIQLYGETGIVTKAIEMLFPFIKIPYSFSGLKGILFVVAYTQYVYFYLNVYVALKYVDYSTVEAARGMGASKIRVFFDVIWPVITPAVITSTIVTFASGISSFSAPNLIGGGFKVLSTQIVRSKANNYMDIASVQVIILLLMGISFMMLLQYYGKKYGVVAS
;
A
#
# COMPACT_ATOMS: atom_id res chain seq x y z
N MET A 1 -56.29 -24.06 8.35
CA MET A 1 -55.03 -23.77 9.03
C MET A 1 -53.82 -23.70 8.06
N SER A 2 -53.72 -24.55 7.02
CA SER A 2 -52.63 -24.54 6.03
C SER A 2 -52.61 -23.26 5.16
N SER A 3 -53.75 -22.76 4.70
CA SER A 3 -53.84 -21.55 3.85
C SER A 3 -53.42 -20.25 4.57
N MET A 4 -53.60 -20.20 5.88
CA MET A 4 -53.18 -19.06 6.71
C MET A 4 -51.66 -19.03 6.93
N ILE A 5 -51.05 -20.18 7.07
CA ILE A 5 -49.58 -20.34 7.21
C ILE A 5 -48.89 -19.96 5.89
N GLU A 6 -49.45 -20.36 4.77
CA GLU A 6 -48.92 -20.04 3.44
C GLU A 6 -49.02 -18.52 3.13
N ARG A 7 -50.09 -17.86 3.51
CA ARG A 7 -50.22 -16.39 3.41
C ARG A 7 -49.18 -15.65 4.27
N ILE A 8 -48.94 -16.10 5.50
CA ILE A 8 -47.94 -15.51 6.40
C ILE A 8 -46.50 -15.70 5.83
N LYS A 9 -46.22 -16.87 5.24
CA LYS A 9 -44.95 -17.17 4.60
C LYS A 9 -44.68 -16.28 3.38
N ASN A 10 -45.70 -16.10 2.53
CA ASN A 10 -45.63 -15.20 1.37
C ASN A 10 -45.48 -13.74 1.78
N TYR A 11 -46.20 -13.28 2.82
CA TYR A 11 -46.06 -11.92 3.34
C TYR A 11 -44.64 -11.64 3.87
N LYS A 12 -44.06 -12.58 4.63
CA LYS A 12 -42.67 -12.49 5.10
C LYS A 12 -41.65 -12.48 3.94
N CYS A 13 -41.90 -13.28 2.90
CA CYS A 13 -41.03 -13.30 1.72
C CYS A 13 -41.10 -11.97 0.95
N THR A 14 -42.33 -11.41 0.78
CA THR A 14 -42.52 -10.11 0.12
C THR A 14 -41.85 -8.96 0.88
N ILE A 15 -41.99 -8.91 2.22
CA ILE A 15 -41.37 -7.89 3.07
C ILE A 15 -39.83 -8.01 2.98
N LYS A 16 -39.29 -9.23 3.02
CA LYS A 16 -37.86 -9.46 2.88
C LYS A 16 -37.33 -8.98 1.53
N ASN A 17 -38.06 -9.23 0.46
CA ASN A 17 -37.67 -8.78 -0.89
C ASN A 17 -37.73 -7.26 -1.03
N ILE A 18 -38.76 -6.60 -0.47
CA ILE A 18 -38.85 -5.13 -0.45
C ILE A 18 -37.69 -4.52 0.36
N LEU A 19 -37.43 -5.07 1.55
CA LEU A 19 -36.33 -4.59 2.39
C LEU A 19 -34.95 -4.75 1.70
N SER A 20 -34.74 -5.89 1.03
CA SER A 20 -33.52 -6.13 0.25
C SER A 20 -33.42 -5.16 -0.92
N PHE A 21 -34.51 -4.88 -1.63
CA PHE A 21 -34.54 -3.92 -2.73
C PHE A 21 -34.20 -2.51 -2.24
N ILE A 22 -34.75 -2.07 -1.12
CA ILE A 22 -34.48 -0.77 -0.51
C ILE A 22 -33.00 -0.71 -0.11
N LEU A 23 -32.46 -1.76 0.52
CA LEU A 23 -31.06 -1.84 0.92
C LEU A 23 -30.11 -1.75 -0.30
N TYR A 24 -30.38 -2.52 -1.35
CA TYR A 24 -29.59 -2.45 -2.58
C TYR A 24 -29.68 -1.09 -3.27
N SER A 25 -30.84 -0.45 -3.26
CA SER A 25 -31.03 0.89 -3.82
C SER A 25 -30.23 1.93 -3.05
N ILE A 26 -30.22 1.86 -1.72
CA ILE A 26 -29.41 2.74 -0.87
C ILE A 26 -27.92 2.51 -1.12
N LEU A 27 -27.46 1.26 -1.15
CA LEU A 27 -26.07 0.92 -1.43
C LEU A 27 -25.64 1.41 -2.82
N PHE A 28 -26.48 1.24 -3.83
CA PHE A 28 -26.23 1.70 -5.20
C PHE A 28 -26.14 3.23 -5.27
N TRP A 29 -27.05 3.93 -4.60
CA TRP A 29 -27.03 5.38 -4.52
C TRP A 29 -25.79 5.91 -3.80
N LEU A 30 -25.38 5.28 -2.68
CA LEU A 30 -24.16 5.61 -1.97
C LEU A 30 -22.92 5.39 -2.87
N LEU A 31 -22.85 4.26 -3.58
CA LEU A 31 -21.75 3.95 -4.48
C LEU A 31 -21.63 5.00 -5.60
N ILE A 32 -22.73 5.32 -6.25
CA ILE A 32 -22.73 6.34 -7.31
C ILE A 32 -22.40 7.71 -6.72
N GLY A 33 -23.07 8.14 -5.64
CA GLY A 33 -22.93 9.48 -5.08
C GLY A 33 -21.54 9.74 -4.49
N TYR A 34 -20.97 8.77 -3.77
CA TYR A 34 -19.71 8.98 -3.06
C TYR A 34 -18.47 8.48 -3.80
N ILE A 35 -18.61 7.59 -4.78
CA ILE A 35 -17.47 7.05 -5.51
C ILE A 35 -17.48 7.51 -6.97
N VAL A 36 -18.55 7.21 -7.71
CA VAL A 36 -18.56 7.46 -9.16
C VAL A 36 -18.63 8.97 -9.47
N LEU A 37 -19.51 9.72 -8.83
CA LEU A 37 -19.65 11.15 -9.11
C LEU A 37 -18.38 11.96 -8.81
N PRO A 38 -17.67 11.80 -7.67
CA PRO A 38 -16.42 12.51 -7.44
C PRO A 38 -15.33 12.15 -8.45
N ILE A 39 -15.24 10.89 -8.85
CA ILE A 39 -14.28 10.44 -9.87
C ILE A 39 -14.62 11.10 -11.22
N CYS A 40 -15.88 11.02 -11.67
CA CYS A 40 -16.32 11.66 -12.91
C CYS A 40 -16.07 13.17 -12.89
N ASN A 41 -16.38 13.84 -11.78
CA ASN A 41 -16.13 15.28 -11.64
C ASN A 41 -14.64 15.62 -11.74
N THR A 42 -13.77 14.81 -11.13
CA THR A 42 -12.31 14.98 -11.24
C THR A 42 -11.85 14.83 -12.71
N PHE A 43 -12.40 13.84 -13.44
CA PHE A 43 -12.11 13.70 -14.86
C PHE A 43 -12.59 14.91 -15.66
N ILE A 44 -13.80 15.39 -15.43
CA ILE A 44 -14.34 16.58 -16.11
C ILE A 44 -13.45 17.81 -15.84
N GLN A 45 -13.10 18.07 -14.59
CA GLN A 45 -12.25 19.20 -14.22
C GLN A 45 -10.84 19.14 -14.82
N ALA A 46 -10.27 17.95 -14.99
CA ALA A 46 -8.95 17.80 -15.58
C ALA A 46 -8.90 18.16 -17.08
N PHE A 47 -10.04 18.09 -17.75
CA PHE A 47 -10.17 18.44 -19.18
C PHE A 47 -10.90 19.77 -19.42
N GLN A 48 -11.22 20.51 -18.35
CA GLN A 48 -11.90 21.79 -18.45
C GLN A 48 -10.90 22.92 -18.21
N SER A 49 -10.64 23.74 -19.23
CA SER A 49 -9.83 24.95 -19.17
C SER A 49 -10.68 26.13 -19.65
N GLU A 50 -10.80 27.20 -18.83
CA GLU A 50 -11.53 28.44 -19.15
C GLU A 50 -12.95 28.23 -19.74
N GLY A 51 -13.65 27.17 -19.29
CA GLY A 51 -15.02 26.86 -19.73
C GLY A 51 -15.13 26.02 -21.00
N ALA A 52 -14.02 25.69 -21.67
CA ALA A 52 -13.96 24.76 -22.79
C ALA A 52 -13.27 23.46 -22.45
N TYR A 53 -13.63 22.36 -23.12
CA TYR A 53 -12.92 21.09 -22.96
C TYR A 53 -11.64 21.10 -23.80
N SER A 54 -10.49 20.96 -23.13
CA SER A 54 -9.18 20.97 -23.75
C SER A 54 -8.21 20.00 -23.08
N PHE A 55 -7.24 19.50 -23.84
CA PHE A 55 -6.11 18.74 -23.35
C PHE A 55 -4.91 19.63 -22.96
N ASP A 56 -5.05 20.96 -23.02
CA ASP A 56 -3.94 21.88 -22.86
C ASP A 56 -3.33 21.82 -21.45
N VAL A 57 -4.16 21.73 -20.41
CA VAL A 57 -3.69 21.58 -19.01
C VAL A 57 -2.85 20.31 -18.83
N PHE A 58 -3.27 19.22 -19.47
CA PHE A 58 -2.51 17.96 -19.44
C PHE A 58 -1.18 18.08 -20.16
N LYS A 59 -1.19 18.68 -21.34
CA LYS A 59 0.01 18.90 -22.18
C LYS A 59 1.00 19.83 -21.48
N GLU A 60 0.52 20.93 -20.92
CA GLU A 60 1.32 21.87 -20.16
C GLU A 60 1.92 21.21 -18.91
N TYR A 61 1.11 20.44 -18.15
CA TYR A 61 1.60 19.73 -16.97
C TYR A 61 2.74 18.77 -17.31
N ILE A 62 2.60 17.96 -18.36
CA ILE A 62 3.61 16.97 -18.78
C ILE A 62 4.80 17.65 -19.44
N SER A 63 4.65 18.81 -20.06
CA SER A 63 5.78 19.53 -20.69
C SER A 63 6.72 20.16 -19.66
N ASN A 64 6.29 20.35 -18.43
CA ASN A 64 7.11 20.93 -17.37
C ASN A 64 8.01 19.87 -16.71
N SER A 65 9.31 20.04 -16.83
CA SER A 65 10.32 19.12 -16.29
C SER A 65 10.21 18.88 -14.76
N ASN A 66 9.77 19.91 -14.01
CA ASN A 66 9.55 19.76 -12.57
C ASN A 66 8.38 18.82 -12.26
N ASN A 67 7.31 18.87 -13.06
CA ASN A 67 6.16 18.00 -12.88
C ASN A 67 6.49 16.55 -13.25
N ILE A 68 7.25 16.33 -14.32
CA ILE A 68 7.76 15.00 -14.68
C ILE A 68 8.61 14.43 -13.55
N ARG A 69 9.45 15.25 -12.92
CA ARG A 69 10.25 14.83 -11.78
C ARG A 69 9.37 14.39 -10.59
N VAL A 70 8.27 15.08 -10.33
CA VAL A 70 7.30 14.72 -9.28
C VAL A 70 6.65 13.36 -9.59
N VAL A 71 6.25 13.13 -10.84
CA VAL A 71 5.70 11.83 -11.30
C VAL A 71 6.72 10.73 -11.13
N SER A 72 7.96 10.95 -11.59
CA SER A 72 9.07 10.00 -11.46
C SER A 72 9.38 9.70 -9.99
N ASN A 73 9.45 10.72 -9.13
CA ASN A 73 9.67 10.55 -7.70
C ASN A 73 8.58 9.69 -7.04
N THR A 74 7.33 9.88 -7.45
CA THR A 74 6.19 9.09 -6.94
C THR A 74 6.35 7.62 -7.31
N PHE A 75 6.73 7.34 -8.56
CA PHE A 75 6.99 5.98 -9.03
C PHE A 75 8.17 5.33 -8.30
N ILE A 76 9.28 6.08 -8.14
CA ILE A 76 10.46 5.64 -7.39
C ILE A 76 10.10 5.34 -5.93
N LEU A 77 9.26 6.17 -5.30
CA LEU A 77 8.78 5.92 -3.94
C LEU A 77 7.97 4.63 -3.86
N GLY A 78 7.05 4.40 -4.81
CA GLY A 78 6.27 3.17 -4.87
C GLY A 78 7.14 1.92 -5.01
N LEU A 79 8.10 1.92 -5.94
CA LEU A 79 9.04 0.81 -6.13
C LEU A 79 9.97 0.63 -4.93
N GLY A 80 10.52 1.71 -4.39
CA GLY A 80 11.36 1.68 -3.20
C GLY A 80 10.64 1.10 -1.99
N SER A 81 9.36 1.45 -1.83
CA SER A 81 8.49 0.89 -0.78
C SER A 81 8.34 -0.63 -0.90
N ILE A 82 8.13 -1.14 -2.13
CA ILE A 82 8.05 -2.59 -2.37
C ILE A 82 9.35 -3.27 -1.92
N ILE A 83 10.50 -2.76 -2.37
CA ILE A 83 11.80 -3.40 -2.08
C ILE A 83 12.04 -3.49 -0.58
N VAL A 84 11.89 -2.37 0.14
CA VAL A 84 12.19 -2.33 1.57
C VAL A 84 11.15 -3.15 2.38
N CYS A 85 9.86 -2.99 2.08
CA CYS A 85 8.80 -3.71 2.79
C CYS A 85 8.80 -5.21 2.52
N SER A 86 9.14 -5.64 1.28
CA SER A 86 9.22 -7.08 0.96
C SER A 86 10.37 -7.76 1.71
N VAL A 87 11.54 -7.15 1.73
CA VAL A 87 12.69 -7.70 2.47
C VAL A 87 12.36 -7.84 3.95
N MET A 88 11.86 -6.78 4.58
CA MET A 88 11.50 -6.80 6.01
C MET A 88 10.34 -7.77 6.30
N GLY A 89 9.26 -7.66 5.55
CA GLY A 89 8.04 -8.44 5.82
C GLY A 89 8.23 -9.93 5.57
N ILE A 90 8.90 -10.32 4.48
CA ILE A 90 9.19 -11.74 4.20
C ILE A 90 10.16 -12.31 5.24
N ALA A 91 11.23 -11.58 5.57
CA ALA A 91 12.18 -12.04 6.58
C ALA A 91 11.52 -12.27 7.95
N LEU A 92 10.66 -11.33 8.38
CA LEU A 92 9.91 -11.45 9.64
C LEU A 92 8.89 -12.59 9.60
N ALA A 93 8.21 -12.81 8.47
CA ALA A 93 7.27 -13.92 8.32
C ALA A 93 7.98 -15.28 8.40
N LEU A 94 9.14 -15.41 7.75
CA LEU A 94 9.97 -16.61 7.85
C LEU A 94 10.50 -16.83 9.26
N TYR A 95 11.00 -15.79 9.92
CA TYR A 95 11.44 -15.84 11.31
C TYR A 95 10.33 -16.34 12.24
N MET A 96 9.15 -15.75 12.14
CA MET A 96 7.99 -16.10 12.95
C MET A 96 7.47 -17.51 12.68
N THR A 97 7.66 -18.04 11.48
CA THR A 97 7.18 -19.38 11.11
C THR A 97 8.17 -20.48 11.52
N PHE A 98 9.47 -20.26 11.28
CA PHE A 98 10.47 -21.32 11.37
C PHE A 98 11.41 -21.24 12.60
N ILE A 99 11.50 -20.09 13.25
CA ILE A 99 12.49 -19.87 14.32
C ILE A 99 11.84 -19.50 15.65
N CYS A 100 10.74 -18.76 15.64
CA CYS A 100 10.11 -18.24 16.84
C CYS A 100 9.14 -19.28 17.44
N ASP A 101 9.52 -19.92 18.56
CA ASP A 101 8.66 -20.84 19.30
C ASP A 101 8.13 -20.21 20.60
N GLU A 102 8.99 -19.52 21.35
CA GLU A 102 8.61 -18.81 22.57
C GLU A 102 8.04 -17.43 22.25
N TYR A 103 7.05 -17.00 23.03
CA TYR A 103 6.41 -15.68 22.93
C TYR A 103 5.82 -15.34 21.56
N LYS A 104 5.58 -16.33 20.69
CA LYS A 104 5.09 -16.16 19.31
C LYS A 104 3.89 -15.23 19.22
N LYS A 105 2.91 -15.38 20.13
CA LYS A 105 1.71 -14.54 20.16
C LYS A 105 2.04 -13.08 20.50
N LEU A 106 2.92 -12.85 21.48
CA LEU A 106 3.32 -11.50 21.88
C LEU A 106 4.09 -10.80 20.76
N ILE A 107 5.08 -11.48 20.18
CA ILE A 107 5.87 -10.94 19.08
C ILE A 107 4.98 -10.65 17.85
N HIS A 108 4.02 -11.53 17.54
CA HIS A 108 3.08 -11.30 16.46
C HIS A 108 2.27 -10.01 16.67
N ILE A 109 1.75 -9.77 17.88
CA ILE A 109 1.01 -8.54 18.21
C ILE A 109 1.93 -7.30 18.10
N LEU A 110 3.16 -7.40 18.60
CA LEU A 110 4.13 -6.30 18.48
C LEU A 110 4.48 -5.98 17.03
N LEU A 111 4.61 -6.98 16.17
CA LEU A 111 4.86 -6.78 14.74
C LEU A 111 3.68 -6.14 14.00
N LEU A 112 2.46 -6.30 14.50
CA LEU A 112 1.26 -5.65 13.94
C LEU A 112 1.04 -4.23 14.48
N SER A 113 1.65 -3.87 15.61
CA SER A 113 1.41 -2.61 16.30
C SER A 113 1.68 -1.35 15.44
N PRO A 114 2.67 -1.29 14.52
CA PRO A 114 2.89 -0.11 13.70
C PRO A 114 1.71 0.26 12.80
N MET A 115 0.92 -0.73 12.38
CA MET A 115 -0.27 -0.48 11.56
C MET A 115 -1.38 0.28 12.31
N MET A 116 -1.37 0.23 13.64
CA MET A 116 -2.36 0.89 14.50
C MET A 116 -2.01 2.37 14.77
N ILE A 117 -0.78 2.78 14.48
CA ILE A 117 -0.30 4.13 14.78
C ILE A 117 -0.63 5.05 13.58
N PRO A 118 -1.32 6.20 13.79
CA PRO A 118 -1.54 7.17 12.73
C PRO A 118 -0.22 7.65 12.11
N GLY A 119 -0.15 7.65 10.77
CA GLY A 119 1.10 7.90 10.03
C GLY A 119 1.79 9.21 10.39
N VAL A 120 1.03 10.29 10.65
CA VAL A 120 1.59 11.60 11.06
C VAL A 120 2.32 11.50 12.39
N ILE A 121 1.73 10.82 13.39
CA ILE A 121 2.33 10.63 14.72
C ILE A 121 3.63 9.86 14.61
N LEU A 122 3.63 8.81 13.78
CA LEU A 122 4.82 7.99 13.57
C LEU A 122 5.95 8.77 12.90
N VAL A 123 5.65 9.61 11.90
CA VAL A 123 6.66 10.46 11.27
C VAL A 123 7.28 11.42 12.29
N ILE A 124 6.47 12.05 13.12
CA ILE A 124 6.94 12.96 14.18
C ILE A 124 7.82 12.20 15.19
N ALA A 125 7.40 11.01 15.62
CA ALA A 125 8.20 10.17 16.51
C ALA A 125 9.55 9.78 15.86
N CYS A 126 9.56 9.43 14.58
CA CYS A 126 10.79 9.14 13.84
C CYS A 126 11.71 10.37 13.75
N ILE A 127 11.17 11.58 13.53
CA ILE A 127 11.96 12.81 13.54
C ILE A 127 12.59 13.05 14.93
N GLN A 128 11.83 12.86 16.00
CA GLN A 128 12.32 13.02 17.37
C GLN A 128 13.39 11.99 17.76
N LEU A 129 13.30 10.77 17.22
CA LEU A 129 14.26 9.71 17.51
C LEU A 129 15.50 9.77 16.61
N TYR A 130 15.32 9.94 15.32
CA TYR A 130 16.34 9.75 14.28
C TYR A 130 16.70 11.04 13.53
N GLY A 131 16.06 12.17 13.81
CA GLY A 131 16.40 13.48 13.23
C GLY A 131 17.78 13.97 13.65
N GLU A 132 18.25 15.09 13.12
CA GLU A 132 19.57 15.69 13.42
C GLU A 132 19.78 15.93 14.92
N THR A 133 18.75 16.32 15.63
CA THR A 133 18.75 16.51 17.09
C THR A 133 18.12 15.33 17.85
N GLY A 134 17.90 14.23 17.16
CA GLY A 134 17.18 13.07 17.71
C GLY A 134 17.97 12.33 18.80
N ILE A 135 17.25 11.71 19.72
CA ILE A 135 17.83 11.01 20.87
C ILE A 135 18.79 9.89 20.43
N VAL A 136 18.36 9.09 19.44
CA VAL A 136 19.18 7.97 18.92
C VAL A 136 20.40 8.51 18.17
N THR A 137 20.22 9.55 17.35
CA THR A 137 21.32 10.19 16.61
C THR A 137 22.39 10.70 17.58
N LYS A 138 21.99 11.43 18.60
CA LYS A 138 22.92 11.95 19.63
C LYS A 138 23.57 10.83 20.44
N ALA A 139 22.85 9.77 20.78
CA ALA A 139 23.42 8.63 21.49
C ALA A 139 24.51 7.94 20.65
N ILE A 140 24.27 7.78 19.33
CA ILE A 140 25.28 7.20 18.42
C ILE A 140 26.50 8.11 18.29
N GLU A 141 26.31 9.42 18.14
CA GLU A 141 27.42 10.38 18.09
C GLU A 141 28.26 10.40 19.38
N MET A 142 27.61 10.23 20.53
CA MET A 142 28.28 10.18 21.83
C MET A 142 29.07 8.86 22.02
N LEU A 143 28.54 7.72 21.56
CA LEU A 143 29.19 6.42 21.62
C LEU A 143 30.30 6.27 20.57
N PHE A 144 30.16 6.92 19.44
CA PHE A 144 31.08 6.85 18.30
C PHE A 144 31.47 8.25 17.81
N PRO A 145 32.33 9.00 18.53
CA PRO A 145 32.69 10.39 18.20
C PRO A 145 33.34 10.59 16.83
N PHE A 146 33.83 9.50 16.24
CA PHE A 146 34.44 9.51 14.89
C PHE A 146 33.42 9.45 13.76
N ILE A 147 32.16 9.08 14.06
CA ILE A 147 31.07 9.00 13.11
C ILE A 147 30.27 10.31 13.20
N LYS A 148 30.73 11.35 12.48
CA LYS A 148 29.85 12.47 12.17
C LYS A 148 28.82 11.95 11.17
N ILE A 149 27.59 11.72 11.65
CA ILE A 149 26.49 11.31 10.79
C ILE A 149 26.04 12.57 10.04
N PRO A 150 26.36 12.74 8.73
CA PRO A 150 25.83 13.83 7.92
C PRO A 150 24.37 13.47 7.58
N TYR A 151 23.48 13.56 8.58
CA TYR A 151 22.18 12.94 8.49
C TYR A 151 21.09 13.99 8.48
N SER A 152 20.62 14.33 7.30
CA SER A 152 19.26 14.86 7.24
C SER A 152 18.30 13.69 7.14
N PHE A 153 17.51 13.44 8.19
CA PHE A 153 16.39 12.47 8.15
C PHE A 153 15.28 13.03 7.26
N SER A 154 15.60 13.22 5.97
CA SER A 154 14.78 13.89 4.98
C SER A 154 14.96 13.26 3.59
N GLY A 155 14.04 13.61 2.69
CA GLY A 155 14.05 13.11 1.33
C GLY A 155 13.66 11.63 1.22
N LEU A 156 13.99 11.00 0.09
CA LEU A 156 13.58 9.63 -0.22
C LEU A 156 13.99 8.62 0.86
N LYS A 157 15.20 8.74 1.42
CA LYS A 157 15.70 7.79 2.42
C LYS A 157 14.89 7.83 3.70
N GLY A 158 14.62 9.03 4.23
CA GLY A 158 13.78 9.21 5.42
C GLY A 158 12.34 8.73 5.18
N ILE A 159 11.76 9.06 4.02
CA ILE A 159 10.43 8.60 3.66
C ILE A 159 10.38 7.07 3.61
N LEU A 160 11.33 6.42 2.92
CA LEU A 160 11.37 4.96 2.81
C LEU A 160 11.56 4.29 4.17
N PHE A 161 12.33 4.87 5.08
CA PHE A 161 12.48 4.35 6.44
C PHE A 161 11.13 4.31 7.19
N VAL A 162 10.38 5.43 7.16
CA VAL A 162 9.05 5.50 7.79
C VAL A 162 8.04 4.57 7.12
N VAL A 163 8.03 4.55 5.78
CA VAL A 163 7.16 3.68 4.99
C VAL A 163 7.47 2.21 5.27
N ALA A 164 8.75 1.85 5.35
CA ALA A 164 9.17 0.51 5.70
C ALA A 164 8.61 0.08 7.06
N TYR A 165 8.73 0.94 8.08
CA TYR A 165 8.25 0.65 9.42
C TYR A 165 6.73 0.47 9.50
N THR A 166 5.94 1.16 8.67
CA THR A 166 4.47 1.07 8.69
C THR A 166 3.92 0.00 7.76
N GLN A 167 4.54 -0.21 6.59
CA GLN A 167 3.95 -0.98 5.50
C GLN A 167 4.54 -2.39 5.33
N TYR A 168 5.64 -2.74 6.02
CA TYR A 168 6.13 -4.13 5.99
C TYR A 168 5.06 -5.12 6.47
N VAL A 169 4.10 -4.65 7.26
CA VAL A 169 3.01 -5.47 7.83
C VAL A 169 2.18 -6.12 6.73
N TYR A 170 1.99 -5.49 5.57
CA TYR A 170 1.27 -6.09 4.44
C TYR A 170 1.97 -7.36 3.92
N PHE A 171 3.29 -7.29 3.73
CA PHE A 171 4.07 -8.47 3.35
C PHE A 171 4.12 -9.49 4.48
N TYR A 172 4.37 -9.04 5.70
CA TYR A 172 4.44 -9.91 6.86
C TYR A 172 3.16 -10.75 7.04
N LEU A 173 1.98 -10.11 7.06
CA LEU A 173 0.71 -10.80 7.28
C LEU A 173 0.39 -11.79 6.16
N ASN A 174 0.44 -11.33 4.91
CA ASN A 174 0.06 -12.17 3.79
C ASN A 174 1.01 -13.37 3.63
N VAL A 175 2.32 -13.13 3.75
CA VAL A 175 3.32 -14.21 3.65
C VAL A 175 3.24 -15.13 4.87
N TYR A 176 3.05 -14.61 6.09
CA TYR A 176 2.87 -15.43 7.29
C TYR A 176 1.66 -16.37 7.19
N VAL A 177 0.55 -15.88 6.63
CA VAL A 177 -0.63 -16.70 6.37
C VAL A 177 -0.33 -17.74 5.28
N ALA A 178 0.32 -17.34 4.19
CA ALA A 178 0.68 -18.26 3.11
C ALA A 178 1.63 -19.38 3.55
N LEU A 179 2.57 -19.05 4.43
CA LEU A 179 3.50 -20.05 5.00
C LEU A 179 2.81 -21.16 5.81
N LYS A 180 1.60 -20.93 6.34
CA LYS A 180 0.82 -21.98 7.01
C LYS A 180 0.32 -23.07 6.06
N TYR A 181 0.27 -22.79 4.75
CA TYR A 181 -0.11 -23.77 3.73
C TYR A 181 1.09 -24.56 3.15
N VAL A 182 2.30 -24.25 3.62
CA VAL A 182 3.49 -25.05 3.25
C VAL A 182 3.44 -26.37 3.98
N ASP A 183 3.45 -27.47 3.22
CA ASP A 183 3.52 -28.81 3.79
C ASP A 183 4.94 -29.10 4.28
N TYR A 184 5.08 -29.21 5.62
CA TYR A 184 6.35 -29.50 6.26
C TYR A 184 6.92 -30.86 5.87
N SER A 185 6.08 -31.84 5.55
CA SER A 185 6.53 -33.16 5.09
C SER A 185 7.32 -33.05 3.78
N THR A 186 6.89 -32.17 2.87
CA THR A 186 7.61 -31.87 1.62
C THR A 186 8.96 -31.19 1.89
N VAL A 187 9.03 -30.31 2.88
CA VAL A 187 10.29 -29.65 3.29
C VAL A 187 11.26 -30.69 3.89
N GLU A 188 10.78 -31.59 4.73
CA GLU A 188 11.58 -32.67 5.33
C GLU A 188 12.06 -33.67 4.29
N ALA A 189 11.19 -34.09 3.37
CA ALA A 189 11.54 -34.98 2.26
C ALA A 189 12.63 -34.38 1.37
N ALA A 190 12.51 -33.10 1.01
CA ALA A 190 13.53 -32.40 0.23
C ALA A 190 14.87 -32.34 0.96
N ARG A 191 14.87 -32.10 2.27
CA ARG A 191 16.08 -32.12 3.10
C ARG A 191 16.68 -33.53 3.22
N GLY A 192 15.83 -34.55 3.37
CA GLY A 192 16.26 -35.96 3.39
C GLY A 192 16.94 -36.40 2.10
N MET A 193 16.54 -35.81 0.97
CA MET A 193 17.19 -36.01 -0.34
C MET A 193 18.47 -35.15 -0.53
N GLY A 194 18.93 -34.42 0.51
CA GLY A 194 20.16 -33.62 0.47
C GLY A 194 20.01 -32.21 -0.10
N ALA A 195 18.78 -31.69 -0.24
CA ALA A 195 18.58 -30.33 -0.72
C ALA A 195 19.08 -29.30 0.30
N SER A 196 19.84 -28.30 -0.14
CA SER A 196 20.27 -27.16 0.70
C SER A 196 19.08 -26.32 1.15
N LYS A 197 19.23 -25.56 2.24
CA LYS A 197 18.19 -24.64 2.77
C LYS A 197 17.71 -23.66 1.71
N ILE A 198 18.64 -23.15 0.89
CA ILE A 198 18.35 -22.20 -0.20
C ILE A 198 17.51 -22.88 -1.29
N ARG A 199 17.85 -24.10 -1.67
CA ARG A 199 17.09 -24.87 -2.65
C ARG A 199 15.68 -25.19 -2.17
N VAL A 200 15.53 -25.62 -0.92
CA VAL A 200 14.20 -25.84 -0.29
C VAL A 200 13.38 -24.55 -0.29
N PHE A 201 14.00 -23.39 -0.02
CA PHE A 201 13.30 -22.13 -0.07
C PHE A 201 12.76 -21.81 -1.45
N PHE A 202 13.58 -21.90 -2.51
CA PHE A 202 13.16 -21.53 -3.87
C PHE A 202 12.26 -22.59 -4.53
N ASP A 203 12.49 -23.88 -4.28
CA ASP A 203 11.76 -24.94 -4.97
C ASP A 203 10.46 -25.34 -4.25
N VAL A 204 10.36 -25.17 -2.93
CA VAL A 204 9.20 -25.59 -2.13
C VAL A 204 8.43 -24.40 -1.53
N ILE A 205 9.14 -23.49 -0.83
CA ILE A 205 8.47 -22.43 -0.09
C ILE A 205 8.04 -21.28 -0.99
N TRP A 206 8.95 -20.82 -1.87
CA TRP A 206 8.72 -19.66 -2.74
C TRP A 206 7.49 -19.79 -3.64
N PRO A 207 7.24 -20.90 -4.33
CA PRO A 207 6.03 -21.06 -5.14
C PRO A 207 4.73 -20.91 -4.34
N VAL A 208 4.71 -21.41 -3.09
CA VAL A 208 3.54 -21.34 -2.22
C VAL A 208 3.27 -19.90 -1.75
N ILE A 209 4.30 -19.12 -1.45
CA ILE A 209 4.15 -17.75 -0.96
C ILE A 209 4.02 -16.72 -2.10
N THR A 210 4.34 -17.06 -3.34
CA THR A 210 4.36 -16.13 -4.48
C THR A 210 3.02 -15.40 -4.68
N PRO A 211 1.82 -16.02 -4.58
CA PRO A 211 0.55 -15.30 -4.67
C PRO A 211 0.41 -14.21 -3.60
N ALA A 212 0.83 -14.52 -2.37
CA ALA A 212 0.80 -13.58 -1.26
C ALA A 212 1.79 -12.42 -1.47
N VAL A 213 2.96 -12.70 -2.01
CA VAL A 213 3.96 -11.69 -2.37
C VAL A 213 3.43 -10.75 -3.46
N ILE A 214 2.79 -11.27 -4.52
CA ILE A 214 2.19 -10.45 -5.59
C ILE A 214 1.11 -9.54 -5.01
N THR A 215 0.19 -10.08 -4.22
CA THR A 215 -0.87 -9.30 -3.58
C THR A 215 -0.30 -8.20 -2.69
N SER A 216 0.69 -8.53 -1.84
CA SER A 216 1.36 -7.55 -0.98
C SER A 216 2.10 -6.48 -1.78
N THR A 217 2.70 -6.84 -2.91
CA THR A 217 3.37 -5.91 -3.82
C THR A 217 2.40 -4.86 -4.37
N ILE A 218 1.20 -5.29 -4.82
CA ILE A 218 0.16 -4.39 -5.33
C ILE A 218 -0.28 -3.41 -4.23
N VAL A 219 -0.61 -3.93 -3.04
CA VAL A 219 -1.07 -3.10 -1.91
C VAL A 219 0.02 -2.13 -1.46
N THR A 220 1.27 -2.59 -1.33
CA THR A 220 2.39 -1.75 -0.90
C THR A 220 2.73 -0.68 -1.94
N PHE A 221 2.68 -0.98 -3.23
CA PHE A 221 2.85 0.02 -4.27
C PHE A 221 1.78 1.11 -4.18
N ALA A 222 0.51 0.72 -4.14
CA ALA A 222 -0.61 1.66 -4.03
C ALA A 222 -0.50 2.54 -2.77
N SER A 223 -0.17 1.94 -1.61
CA SER A 223 0.06 2.67 -0.36
C SER A 223 1.29 3.59 -0.44
N GLY A 224 2.36 3.16 -1.11
CA GLY A 224 3.58 3.94 -1.30
C GLY A 224 3.35 5.20 -2.13
N ILE A 225 2.72 5.07 -3.31
CA ILE A 225 2.43 6.22 -4.19
C ILE A 225 1.39 7.18 -3.61
N SER A 226 0.47 6.70 -2.76
CA SER A 226 -0.53 7.52 -2.08
C SER A 226 -0.06 8.06 -0.72
N SER A 227 1.15 7.70 -0.27
CA SER A 227 1.71 8.15 1.00
C SER A 227 1.82 9.68 1.03
N PHE A 228 1.20 10.29 2.04
CA PHE A 228 1.16 11.75 2.21
C PHE A 228 1.99 12.23 3.41
N SER A 229 1.82 11.58 4.56
CA SER A 229 2.37 12.09 5.83
C SER A 229 3.90 12.20 5.83
N ALA A 230 4.60 11.15 5.40
CA ALA A 230 6.06 11.16 5.37
C ALA A 230 6.61 12.12 4.30
N PRO A 231 6.17 12.09 3.04
CA PRO A 231 6.62 13.08 2.06
C PRO A 231 6.32 14.52 2.43
N ASN A 232 5.20 14.80 3.11
CA ASN A 232 4.82 16.14 3.51
C ASN A 232 5.71 16.71 4.63
N LEU A 233 6.08 15.88 5.62
CA LEU A 233 6.83 16.32 6.80
C LEU A 233 8.36 16.24 6.61
N ILE A 234 8.84 15.20 5.94
CA ILE A 234 10.28 14.92 5.77
C ILE A 234 10.73 14.83 4.32
N GLY A 235 9.85 15.14 3.36
CA GLY A 235 10.18 15.05 1.94
C GLY A 235 11.27 16.01 1.47
N GLY A 236 11.34 17.21 2.05
CA GLY A 236 12.29 18.24 1.63
C GLY A 236 12.17 18.54 0.13
N GLY A 237 13.26 18.34 -0.60
CA GLY A 237 13.30 18.49 -2.06
C GLY A 237 12.68 17.34 -2.85
N PHE A 238 12.38 16.22 -2.21
CA PHE A 238 11.76 15.04 -2.85
C PHE A 238 10.23 15.18 -2.86
N LYS A 239 9.72 15.90 -3.86
CA LYS A 239 8.29 16.14 -4.04
C LYS A 239 7.62 14.96 -4.74
N VAL A 240 6.39 14.60 -4.31
CA VAL A 240 5.58 13.51 -4.87
C VAL A 240 4.16 13.99 -5.18
N LEU A 241 3.42 13.25 -6.04
CA LEU A 241 2.08 13.62 -6.48
C LEU A 241 1.10 13.81 -5.32
N SER A 242 1.10 12.90 -4.33
CA SER A 242 0.19 12.98 -3.18
C SER A 242 0.28 14.32 -2.42
N THR A 243 1.48 14.85 -2.23
CA THR A 243 1.68 16.16 -1.59
C THR A 243 1.36 17.33 -2.52
N GLN A 244 1.64 17.18 -3.83
CA GLN A 244 1.34 18.24 -4.81
C GLN A 244 -0.17 18.38 -5.07
N ILE A 245 -0.93 17.28 -5.09
CA ILE A 245 -2.40 17.31 -5.19
C ILE A 245 -3.00 18.17 -4.09
N VAL A 246 -2.61 17.92 -2.83
CA VAL A 246 -3.11 18.68 -1.69
C VAL A 246 -2.70 20.16 -1.79
N ARG A 247 -1.47 20.44 -2.21
CA ARG A 247 -0.95 21.79 -2.38
C ARG A 247 -1.66 22.54 -3.52
N SER A 248 -1.86 21.91 -4.67
CA SER A 248 -2.59 22.49 -5.81
C SER A 248 -4.02 22.82 -5.41
N LYS A 249 -4.69 21.90 -4.70
CA LYS A 249 -6.04 22.13 -4.19
C LYS A 249 -6.11 23.28 -3.17
N ALA A 250 -5.14 23.35 -2.24
CA ALA A 250 -5.07 24.44 -1.25
C ALA A 250 -4.85 25.81 -1.90
N ASN A 251 -4.16 25.86 -3.05
CA ASN A 251 -3.94 27.08 -3.82
C ASN A 251 -5.05 27.35 -4.85
N ASN A 252 -6.15 26.59 -4.83
CA ASN A 252 -7.30 26.69 -5.72
C ASN A 252 -7.01 26.40 -7.21
N TYR A 253 -5.91 25.68 -7.52
CA TYR A 253 -5.60 25.15 -8.85
C TYR A 253 -6.27 23.79 -9.04
N MET A 254 -7.61 23.79 -9.23
CA MET A 254 -8.41 22.57 -9.27
C MET A 254 -8.17 21.73 -10.53
N ASP A 255 -7.92 22.37 -11.66
CA ASP A 255 -7.55 21.78 -12.94
C ASP A 255 -6.23 20.98 -12.85
N ILE A 256 -5.17 21.61 -12.32
CA ILE A 256 -3.88 20.98 -12.10
C ILE A 256 -4.00 19.82 -11.07
N ALA A 257 -4.73 20.04 -9.97
CA ALA A 257 -4.95 18.99 -8.97
C ALA A 257 -5.65 17.77 -9.58
N SER A 258 -6.63 17.99 -10.46
CA SER A 258 -7.37 16.92 -11.14
C SER A 258 -6.49 16.15 -12.13
N VAL A 259 -5.62 16.81 -12.89
CA VAL A 259 -4.62 16.17 -13.75
C VAL A 259 -3.67 15.29 -12.91
N GLN A 260 -3.18 15.81 -11.79
CA GLN A 260 -2.30 15.06 -10.87
C GLN A 260 -2.97 13.80 -10.31
N VAL A 261 -4.26 13.89 -9.94
CA VAL A 261 -5.06 12.74 -9.47
C VAL A 261 -5.20 11.70 -10.58
N ILE A 262 -5.49 12.09 -11.81
CA ILE A 262 -5.61 11.16 -12.94
C ILE A 262 -4.28 10.44 -13.20
N ILE A 263 -3.16 11.16 -13.19
CA ILE A 263 -1.83 10.55 -13.36
C ILE A 263 -1.56 9.52 -12.24
N LEU A 264 -1.88 9.86 -10.99
CA LEU A 264 -1.69 8.96 -9.85
C LEU A 264 -2.58 7.70 -9.96
N LEU A 265 -3.84 7.86 -10.37
CA LEU A 265 -4.77 6.75 -10.63
C LEU A 265 -4.27 5.83 -11.74
N LEU A 266 -3.87 6.41 -12.89
CA LEU A 266 -3.36 5.65 -14.02
C LEU A 266 -2.09 4.87 -13.64
N MET A 267 -1.19 5.47 -12.85
CA MET A 267 0.01 4.81 -12.34
C MET A 267 -0.35 3.59 -11.47
N GLY A 268 -1.29 3.75 -10.52
CA GLY A 268 -1.72 2.66 -9.65
C GLY A 268 -2.43 1.54 -10.40
N ILE A 269 -3.38 1.89 -11.28
CA ILE A 269 -4.14 0.92 -12.07
C ILE A 269 -3.22 0.16 -13.04
N SER A 270 -2.34 0.86 -13.75
CA SER A 270 -1.40 0.25 -14.70
C SER A 270 -0.49 -0.75 -14.01
N PHE A 271 0.05 -0.41 -12.84
CA PHE A 271 0.89 -1.30 -12.06
C PHE A 271 0.12 -2.53 -11.56
N MET A 272 -1.11 -2.34 -11.06
CA MET A 272 -1.98 -3.42 -10.62
C MET A 272 -2.31 -4.38 -11.77
N MET A 273 -2.72 -3.84 -12.93
CA MET A 273 -3.06 -4.65 -14.12
C MET A 273 -1.85 -5.44 -14.63
N LEU A 274 -0.68 -4.82 -14.63
CA LEU A 274 0.57 -5.47 -15.04
C LEU A 274 0.88 -6.66 -14.13
N LEU A 275 0.84 -6.49 -12.82
CA LEU A 275 1.11 -7.58 -11.88
C LEU A 275 0.04 -8.69 -11.92
N GLN A 276 -1.24 -8.34 -12.06
CA GLN A 276 -2.30 -9.33 -12.21
C GLN A 276 -2.15 -10.14 -13.52
N TYR A 277 -1.81 -9.48 -14.61
CA TYR A 277 -1.55 -10.16 -15.88
C TYR A 277 -0.40 -11.17 -15.76
N TYR A 278 0.72 -10.78 -15.17
CA TYR A 278 1.84 -11.69 -14.91
C TYR A 278 1.45 -12.81 -13.94
N GLY A 279 0.72 -12.49 -12.87
CA GLY A 279 0.25 -13.48 -11.90
C GLY A 279 -0.64 -14.55 -12.54
N LYS A 280 -1.55 -14.18 -13.44
CA LYS A 280 -2.39 -15.11 -14.19
C LYS A 280 -1.59 -15.95 -15.19
N LYS A 281 -0.69 -15.31 -15.93
CA LYS A 281 0.13 -15.99 -16.95
C LYS A 281 0.98 -17.13 -16.36
N TYR A 282 1.45 -16.95 -15.14
CA TYR A 282 2.27 -17.95 -14.44
C TYR A 282 1.47 -18.82 -13.46
N GLY A 283 0.13 -18.80 -13.52
CA GLY A 283 -0.75 -19.64 -12.69
C GLY A 283 -0.69 -19.35 -11.19
N VAL A 284 -0.22 -18.18 -10.83
CA VAL A 284 0.03 -17.78 -9.42
C VAL A 284 -1.19 -17.13 -8.78
N VAL A 285 -2.07 -16.54 -9.61
CA VAL A 285 -3.31 -15.90 -9.14
C VAL A 285 -4.49 -16.62 -9.79
N ALA A 286 -5.47 -17.07 -8.99
CA ALA A 286 -6.69 -17.68 -9.50
C ALA A 286 -7.43 -16.69 -10.41
N SER A 287 -8.02 -17.25 -11.48
CA SER A 287 -8.79 -16.51 -12.49
C SER A 287 -10.05 -15.86 -11.89
#